data_1cc4788ca762897fc51f32769f855819
#
_entry.id   1cc4788ca762897fc51f32769f855819
#
_cell.length_a   1.000
_cell.length_b   1.000
_cell.length_c   1.000
_cell.angle_alpha   90.00
_cell.angle_beta   90.00
_cell.angle_gamma   90.00
#
_symmetry.space_group_name_H-M   'P 1'
#
loop_
_entity.id
_entity.type
_entity.pdbx_description
1 polymer ?
#
loop_
_entity_poly.entity_id
_entity_poly.type
_entity_poly.pdbx_seq_one_letter_code
_entity_poly.pdbx_strand_id
1 'polypeptide(L)'
;KFIDESSIKTEEEFLQELVSEFSWWEVIAASLHIMQKAKVAQISEHPLIKAKLANSSNNSIRATIWGTLQAHTVQECEYVNVESRQVPLIFSKNEDSIWEVLAKNLESEAPEVIELVSKSKEFKPQTFSKKRYVFTTFHQSFSYEDFIEGIKPVIYENEQNSTLGKQVIYEIKPGLFKQIVKDANADRDNDYAIFIDEINRGNIANIFGELITLIEDDKRIDTDNYIPAKLPYSNEDFGVPPNLYIIGTMNTADRSVEALDTALRRRFSFIEMNPEPAKLSTTEFKCDGIDLESLLISINSRIEKLLDKDYCIGHSYFMTIKNRKQPLNEIKAIFKNKILPLLQEYFYGDWGKIMLVIGKEFVEKKKGNIKFLSTDSYDEFEEYDEKPIYNFTNSSKWTLDSFLSIYE
;
A
#
# COMPACT_ATOMS: atom_id res chain seq x y z
N LYS A 1 9.40 9.30 -9.97
CA LYS A 1 8.25 10.09 -10.44
C LYS A 1 7.16 10.20 -9.36
N PHE A 2 6.84 9.10 -8.65
CA PHE A 2 5.77 9.03 -7.64
C PHE A 2 6.27 9.13 -6.20
N ILE A 3 7.53 9.46 -5.98
CA ILE A 3 8.13 9.71 -4.68
C ILE A 3 8.82 11.06 -4.74
N ASP A 4 8.43 11.96 -3.84
CA ASP A 4 9.12 13.22 -3.63
C ASP A 4 9.96 13.10 -2.36
N GLU A 5 11.27 13.01 -2.52
CA GLU A 5 12.22 12.89 -1.41
C GLU A 5 12.54 14.25 -0.77
N SER A 6 12.08 15.36 -1.38
CA SER A 6 12.40 16.72 -0.99
C SER A 6 11.29 17.45 -0.24
N SER A 7 10.15 16.82 0.04
CA SER A 7 9.09 17.48 0.80
C SER A 7 9.53 17.66 2.25
N ILE A 8 9.79 18.90 2.60
CA ILE A 8 10.00 19.32 4.00
C ILE A 8 8.60 19.59 4.56
N LYS A 9 8.21 18.89 5.61
CA LYS A 9 6.99 19.23 6.34
C LYS A 9 7.14 20.67 6.85
N THR A 10 6.27 21.55 6.43
CA THR A 10 6.29 22.94 6.88
C THR A 10 5.82 23.01 8.33
N GLU A 11 6.23 24.05 9.06
CA GLU A 11 5.71 24.31 10.40
C GLU A 11 4.18 24.43 10.40
N GLU A 12 3.63 24.97 9.34
CA GLU A 12 2.18 25.14 9.16
C GLU A 12 1.46 23.79 9.02
N GLU A 13 1.97 22.87 8.22
CA GLU A 13 1.45 21.49 8.10
C GLU A 13 1.57 20.71 9.40
N PHE A 14 2.69 20.87 10.11
CA PHE A 14 2.89 20.28 11.43
C PHE A 14 1.85 20.76 12.43
N LEU A 15 1.63 22.08 12.50
CA LEU A 15 0.65 22.66 13.42
C LEU A 15 -0.78 22.25 13.06
N GLN A 16 -1.13 22.15 11.76
CA GLN A 16 -2.45 21.68 11.31
C GLN A 16 -2.74 20.25 11.79
N GLU A 17 -1.76 19.35 11.64
CA GLU A 17 -1.89 17.97 12.12
C GLU A 17 -2.00 17.94 13.64
N LEU A 18 -1.13 18.67 14.35
CA LEU A 18 -1.11 18.72 15.81
C LEU A 18 -2.44 19.18 16.39
N VAL A 19 -3.02 20.28 15.87
CA VAL A 19 -4.28 20.83 16.40
C VAL A 19 -5.53 20.07 15.96
N SER A 20 -5.41 19.08 15.06
CA SER A 20 -6.56 18.30 14.59
C SER A 20 -7.21 17.49 15.71
N GLU A 21 -6.43 17.01 16.67
CA GLU A 21 -6.85 16.18 17.79
C GLU A 21 -7.44 16.99 18.96
N PHE A 22 -7.23 18.30 19.01
CA PHE A 22 -7.65 19.18 20.12
C PHE A 22 -8.92 19.96 19.78
N SER A 23 -9.74 20.23 20.79
CA SER A 23 -10.93 21.07 20.68
C SER A 23 -10.58 22.56 20.52
N TRP A 24 -11.59 23.41 20.20
CA TRP A 24 -11.37 24.86 20.05
C TRP A 24 -10.89 25.52 21.36
N TRP A 25 -11.44 25.13 22.50
CA TRP A 25 -11.07 25.75 23.78
C TRP A 25 -9.62 25.43 24.17
N GLU A 26 -9.13 24.20 23.89
CA GLU A 26 -7.74 23.82 24.14
C GLU A 26 -6.76 24.60 23.25
N VAL A 27 -7.07 24.76 21.96
CA VAL A 27 -6.21 25.51 21.04
C VAL A 27 -6.20 27.00 21.38
N ILE A 28 -7.34 27.57 21.81
CA ILE A 28 -7.42 28.95 22.29
C ILE A 28 -6.63 29.14 23.58
N ALA A 29 -6.76 28.19 24.52
CA ALA A 29 -6.02 28.22 25.78
C ALA A 29 -4.51 28.12 25.56
N ALA A 30 -4.05 27.21 24.69
CA ALA A 30 -2.64 27.07 24.33
C ALA A 30 -2.09 28.35 23.67
N SER A 31 -2.84 28.93 22.73
CA SER A 31 -2.46 30.16 22.06
C SER A 31 -2.33 31.31 23.07
N LEU A 32 -3.31 31.46 23.94
CA LEU A 32 -3.32 32.52 24.96
C LEU A 32 -2.24 32.29 26.04
N HIS A 33 -1.95 31.05 26.41
CA HIS A 33 -0.86 30.70 27.32
C HIS A 33 0.50 31.09 26.75
N ILE A 34 0.72 30.87 25.44
CA ILE A 34 1.96 31.28 24.74
C ILE A 34 2.05 32.84 24.69
N MET A 35 0.97 33.50 24.42
CA MET A 35 0.91 34.97 24.32
C MET A 35 0.88 35.67 25.68
N GLN A 36 0.62 34.95 26.76
CA GLN A 36 0.39 35.41 28.13
C GLN A 36 -0.89 36.25 28.26
N LYS A 37 -1.00 37.35 27.49
CA LYS A 37 -2.16 38.27 27.51
C LYS A 37 -2.45 38.78 26.10
N ALA A 38 -3.70 38.72 25.68
CA ALA A 38 -4.08 39.17 24.32
C ALA A 38 -5.54 39.61 24.19
N LYS A 39 -5.82 40.42 23.21
CA LYS A 39 -7.20 40.71 22.73
C LYS A 39 -7.62 39.62 21.74
N VAL A 40 -8.95 39.41 21.59
CA VAL A 40 -9.52 38.42 20.65
C VAL A 40 -8.95 38.55 19.23
N ALA A 41 -8.75 39.78 18.76
CA ALA A 41 -8.16 40.01 17.44
C ALA A 41 -6.72 39.52 17.31
N GLN A 42 -5.93 39.57 18.36
CA GLN A 42 -4.56 39.07 18.39
C GLN A 42 -4.55 37.53 18.48
N ILE A 43 -5.42 36.95 19.30
CA ILE A 43 -5.58 35.48 19.40
C ILE A 43 -5.95 34.88 18.04
N SER A 44 -6.82 35.54 17.27
CA SER A 44 -7.22 35.07 15.93
C SER A 44 -6.07 35.00 14.92
N GLU A 45 -4.99 35.74 15.13
CA GLU A 45 -3.80 35.74 14.27
C GLU A 45 -2.71 34.71 14.69
N HIS A 46 -2.88 34.07 15.84
CA HIS A 46 -1.89 33.13 16.35
C HIS A 46 -1.77 31.89 15.42
N PRO A 47 -0.55 31.34 15.18
CA PRO A 47 -0.32 30.21 14.27
C PRO A 47 -1.19 28.98 14.59
N LEU A 48 -1.35 28.59 15.87
CA LEU A 48 -2.21 27.47 16.28
C LEU A 48 -3.69 27.69 15.89
N ILE A 49 -4.18 28.92 16.00
CA ILE A 49 -5.55 29.25 15.62
C ILE A 49 -5.73 29.20 14.10
N LYS A 50 -4.77 29.73 13.33
CA LYS A 50 -4.77 29.64 11.87
C LYS A 50 -4.72 28.19 11.39
N ALA A 51 -3.89 27.37 12.01
CA ALA A 51 -3.81 25.94 11.73
C ALA A 51 -5.14 25.21 12.02
N LYS A 52 -5.79 25.50 13.15
CA LYS A 52 -7.10 24.93 13.49
C LYS A 52 -8.20 25.39 12.54
N LEU A 53 -8.15 26.65 12.09
CA LEU A 53 -9.09 27.21 11.14
C LEU A 53 -8.99 26.53 9.76
N ALA A 54 -7.76 26.24 9.29
CA ALA A 54 -7.53 25.53 8.03
C ALA A 54 -8.19 24.14 8.00
N ASN A 55 -8.33 23.49 9.17
CA ASN A 55 -8.99 22.20 9.32
C ASN A 55 -10.51 22.29 9.56
N SER A 56 -11.10 23.48 9.50
CA SER A 56 -12.52 23.69 9.82
C SER A 56 -13.23 24.56 8.79
N SER A 57 -14.55 24.36 8.65
CA SER A 57 -15.42 25.22 7.82
C SER A 57 -15.91 26.49 8.53
N ASN A 58 -15.23 26.92 9.59
CA ASN A 58 -15.70 28.03 10.43
C ASN A 58 -15.42 29.39 9.78
N ASN A 59 -16.48 30.12 9.39
CA ASN A 59 -16.40 31.41 8.76
C ASN A 59 -16.40 32.62 9.75
N SER A 60 -16.50 32.34 11.07
CA SER A 60 -16.65 33.38 12.08
C SER A 60 -15.69 33.19 13.29
N ILE A 61 -14.40 33.07 12.99
CA ILE A 61 -13.39 32.72 13.98
C ILE A 61 -13.38 33.60 15.24
N ARG A 62 -13.54 34.94 15.09
CA ARG A 62 -13.54 35.87 16.23
C ARG A 62 -14.73 35.63 17.15
N ALA A 63 -15.90 35.31 16.61
CA ALA A 63 -17.09 34.98 17.38
C ALA A 63 -16.90 33.67 18.14
N THR A 64 -16.28 32.68 17.51
CA THR A 64 -15.93 31.38 18.16
C THR A 64 -14.95 31.60 19.33
N ILE A 65 -13.86 32.35 19.11
CA ILE A 65 -12.90 32.67 20.16
C ILE A 65 -13.59 33.39 21.31
N TRP A 66 -14.39 34.42 20.99
CA TRP A 66 -15.08 35.22 22.02
C TRP A 66 -16.06 34.36 22.83
N GLY A 67 -16.89 33.57 22.19
CA GLY A 67 -17.83 32.66 22.85
C GLY A 67 -17.15 31.64 23.72
N THR A 68 -16.06 31.00 23.24
CA THR A 68 -15.27 30.04 24.01
C THR A 68 -14.61 30.68 25.23
N LEU A 69 -13.99 31.83 25.08
CA LEU A 69 -13.37 32.54 26.21
C LEU A 69 -14.40 32.87 27.30
N GLN A 70 -15.59 33.29 26.95
CA GLN A 70 -16.67 33.55 27.90
C GLN A 70 -17.17 32.26 28.57
N ALA A 71 -17.37 31.21 27.83
CA ALA A 71 -17.87 29.94 28.33
C ALA A 71 -16.94 29.34 29.40
N HIS A 72 -15.64 29.48 29.25
CA HIS A 72 -14.63 28.90 30.12
C HIS A 72 -13.96 29.90 31.08
N THR A 73 -14.63 31.05 31.35
CA THR A 73 -14.13 32.07 32.29
C THR A 73 -14.37 31.66 33.74
N VAL A 74 -13.41 31.97 34.61
CA VAL A 74 -13.52 31.73 36.07
C VAL A 74 -14.67 32.53 36.69
N GLN A 75 -15.24 32.02 37.77
CA GLN A 75 -16.43 32.64 38.43
C GLN A 75 -16.15 34.02 39.01
N GLU A 76 -14.93 34.23 39.46
CA GLU A 76 -14.48 35.45 40.11
C GLU A 76 -14.21 36.62 39.15
N CYS A 77 -14.37 36.38 37.81
CA CYS A 77 -14.14 37.42 36.81
C CYS A 77 -15.32 38.38 36.73
N GLU A 78 -15.15 39.63 37.14
CA GLU A 78 -16.16 40.67 37.17
C GLU A 78 -16.51 41.25 35.80
N TYR A 79 -15.61 41.08 34.80
CA TYR A 79 -15.74 41.67 33.47
C TYR A 79 -16.41 40.74 32.43
N VAL A 80 -16.93 39.58 32.89
CA VAL A 80 -17.67 38.62 32.06
C VAL A 80 -18.96 38.21 32.72
N ASN A 81 -20.08 38.62 32.15
CA ASN A 81 -21.41 38.30 32.64
C ASN A 81 -22.08 37.25 31.77
N VAL A 82 -21.91 35.95 32.10
CA VAL A 82 -22.46 34.81 31.39
C VAL A 82 -23.23 33.93 32.40
N GLU A 83 -24.46 33.56 32.04
CA GLU A 83 -25.34 32.78 32.92
C GLU A 83 -24.90 31.32 33.13
N SER A 84 -24.31 30.69 32.12
CA SER A 84 -23.79 29.33 32.21
C SER A 84 -22.34 29.25 31.77
N ARG A 85 -21.48 28.70 32.62
CA ARG A 85 -20.07 28.49 32.34
C ARG A 85 -19.77 27.00 32.20
N GLN A 86 -18.77 26.67 31.39
CA GLN A 86 -18.36 25.30 31.10
C GLN A 86 -16.97 25.03 31.68
N VAL A 87 -16.80 23.89 32.30
CA VAL A 87 -15.48 23.44 32.76
C VAL A 87 -14.61 23.02 31.55
N PRO A 88 -13.29 23.27 31.58
CA PRO A 88 -12.52 23.87 32.68
C PRO A 88 -12.68 25.40 32.78
N LEU A 89 -12.59 25.95 33.98
CA LEU A 89 -12.69 27.38 34.22
C LEU A 89 -11.28 27.99 34.34
N ILE A 90 -10.74 28.44 33.21
CA ILE A 90 -9.32 28.77 33.06
C ILE A 90 -9.04 30.19 32.55
N PHE A 91 -10.04 30.88 32.01
CA PHE A 91 -9.83 32.23 31.45
C PHE A 91 -10.25 33.34 32.40
N SER A 92 -9.55 34.47 32.31
CA SER A 92 -9.91 35.69 32.97
C SER A 92 -9.78 36.87 31.98
N LYS A 93 -10.58 37.94 32.22
CA LYS A 93 -10.61 39.15 31.40
C LYS A 93 -10.49 40.39 32.33
N ASN A 94 -9.70 41.35 31.92
CA ASN A 94 -9.59 42.63 32.62
C ASN A 94 -10.51 43.72 31.99
N GLU A 95 -10.51 44.94 32.57
CA GLU A 95 -11.29 46.08 32.14
C GLU A 95 -10.98 46.55 30.71
N ASP A 96 -9.72 46.38 30.22
CA ASP A 96 -9.26 46.73 28.87
C ASP A 96 -9.62 45.68 27.81
N SER A 97 -10.45 44.69 28.19
CA SER A 97 -10.83 43.58 27.33
C SER A 97 -9.64 42.71 26.88
N ILE A 98 -8.63 42.60 27.72
CA ILE A 98 -7.48 41.71 27.54
C ILE A 98 -7.77 40.42 28.28
N TRP A 99 -7.56 39.30 27.61
CA TRP A 99 -7.76 37.96 28.10
C TRP A 99 -6.43 37.34 28.53
N GLU A 100 -6.49 36.52 29.60
CA GLU A 100 -5.37 35.69 30.07
C GLU A 100 -5.84 34.31 30.51
N VAL A 101 -4.91 33.34 30.50
CA VAL A 101 -5.11 32.02 31.08
C VAL A 101 -4.51 31.99 32.46
N LEU A 102 -5.27 31.51 33.45
CA LEU A 102 -4.80 31.38 34.82
C LEU A 102 -3.95 30.12 34.96
N ALA A 103 -2.64 30.28 35.16
CA ALA A 103 -1.68 29.16 35.15
C ALA A 103 -2.03 28.09 36.20
N LYS A 104 -2.50 28.47 37.39
CA LYS A 104 -2.88 27.51 38.44
C LYS A 104 -4.05 26.63 38.03
N ASN A 105 -5.06 27.20 37.39
CA ASN A 105 -6.23 26.47 36.92
C ASN A 105 -5.87 25.59 35.70
N LEU A 106 -4.98 26.06 34.82
CA LEU A 106 -4.50 25.32 33.70
C LEU A 106 -3.78 24.01 34.10
N GLU A 107 -2.88 24.09 35.09
CA GLU A 107 -2.14 22.93 35.62
C GLU A 107 -3.06 21.88 36.27
N SER A 108 -4.14 22.33 36.93
CA SER A 108 -5.02 21.43 37.68
C SER A 108 -6.21 20.90 36.85
N GLU A 109 -6.74 21.68 35.92
CA GLU A 109 -7.98 21.36 35.23
C GLU A 109 -7.80 21.03 33.74
N ALA A 110 -6.65 21.41 33.14
CA ALA A 110 -6.40 21.25 31.70
C ALA A 110 -4.93 20.96 31.36
N PRO A 111 -4.32 19.89 31.88
CA PRO A 111 -2.91 19.57 31.64
C PRO A 111 -2.60 19.29 30.17
N GLU A 112 -3.58 18.85 29.35
CA GLU A 112 -3.49 18.61 27.92
C GLU A 112 -3.12 19.87 27.13
N VAL A 113 -3.50 21.05 27.62
CA VAL A 113 -3.11 22.32 27.02
C VAL A 113 -1.61 22.58 27.16
N ILE A 114 -1.02 22.20 28.27
CA ILE A 114 0.43 22.31 28.51
C ILE A 114 1.18 21.37 27.56
N GLU A 115 0.64 20.17 27.37
CA GLU A 115 1.18 19.21 26.43
C GLU A 115 1.14 19.75 24.99
N LEU A 116 0.03 20.35 24.57
CA LEU A 116 -0.12 20.99 23.27
C LEU A 116 0.93 22.11 23.07
N VAL A 117 1.12 22.97 24.08
CA VAL A 117 2.13 24.04 24.07
C VAL A 117 3.55 23.47 23.95
N SER A 118 3.85 22.40 24.66
CA SER A 118 5.16 21.73 24.58
C SER A 118 5.38 21.16 23.18
N LYS A 119 4.44 20.36 22.68
CA LYS A 119 4.50 19.76 21.35
C LYS A 119 4.61 20.80 20.23
N SER A 120 3.93 21.93 20.36
CA SER A 120 3.98 23.00 19.34
C SER A 120 5.36 23.63 19.18
N LYS A 121 6.23 23.52 20.19
CA LYS A 121 7.62 24.02 20.18
C LYS A 121 8.63 22.97 19.68
N GLU A 122 8.23 21.73 19.53
CA GLU A 122 9.10 20.62 19.14
C GLU A 122 9.29 20.48 17.64
N PHE A 123 8.74 21.39 16.85
CA PHE A 123 8.90 21.34 15.41
C PHE A 123 10.37 21.26 15.02
N LYS A 124 10.73 20.17 14.35
CA LYS A 124 12.00 20.02 13.65
C LYS A 124 11.70 19.77 12.19
N PRO A 125 12.29 20.54 11.26
CA PRO A 125 12.16 20.25 9.85
C PRO A 125 12.61 18.81 9.59
N GLN A 126 11.67 17.94 9.25
CA GLN A 126 11.97 16.57 8.85
C GLN A 126 11.70 16.47 7.37
N THR A 127 12.68 15.94 6.63
CA THR A 127 12.49 15.54 5.24
C THR A 127 11.60 14.31 5.22
N PHE A 128 10.41 14.43 4.66
CA PHE A 128 9.53 13.30 4.40
C PHE A 128 9.53 12.99 2.92
N SER A 129 9.58 11.73 2.58
CA SER A 129 9.25 11.31 1.22
C SER A 129 7.73 11.27 1.07
N LYS A 130 7.16 12.22 0.36
CA LYS A 130 5.73 12.18 0.00
C LYS A 130 5.54 11.09 -1.06
N LYS A 131 4.88 10.00 -0.68
CA LYS A 131 4.52 8.93 -1.61
C LYS A 131 3.24 9.32 -2.32
N ARG A 132 3.31 9.46 -3.64
CA ARG A 132 2.15 9.70 -4.51
C ARG A 132 1.69 8.42 -5.18
N TYR A 133 1.81 7.31 -4.49
CA TYR A 133 1.33 6.03 -4.97
C TYR A 133 0.77 5.16 -3.86
N VAL A 134 -0.14 4.31 -4.22
CA VAL A 134 -0.66 3.22 -3.39
C VAL A 134 -0.41 1.90 -4.08
N PHE A 135 -0.16 0.85 -3.31
CA PHE A 135 0.03 -0.51 -3.80
C PHE A 135 -1.05 -1.42 -3.20
N THR A 136 -1.64 -2.26 -4.02
CA THR A 136 -2.59 -3.29 -3.60
C THR A 136 -2.41 -4.57 -4.42
N THR A 137 -2.87 -5.70 -3.90
CA THR A 137 -2.90 -6.97 -4.62
C THR A 137 -4.35 -7.42 -4.75
N PHE A 138 -4.78 -7.76 -5.95
CA PHE A 138 -6.12 -8.31 -6.14
C PHE A 138 -6.15 -9.80 -5.80
N HIS A 139 -7.25 -10.23 -5.22
CA HIS A 139 -7.55 -11.63 -4.89
C HIS A 139 -9.07 -11.85 -5.00
N GLN A 140 -9.50 -13.10 -4.96
CA GLN A 140 -10.91 -13.47 -5.19
C GLN A 140 -11.91 -12.79 -4.24
N SER A 141 -11.48 -12.47 -3.01
CA SER A 141 -12.34 -11.79 -2.01
C SER A 141 -12.20 -10.27 -2.02
N PHE A 142 -11.40 -9.68 -2.92
CA PHE A 142 -11.28 -8.22 -3.03
C PHE A 142 -12.52 -7.67 -3.72
N SER A 143 -13.12 -6.63 -3.15
CA SER A 143 -14.44 -6.16 -3.53
C SER A 143 -14.46 -4.68 -3.94
N TYR A 144 -15.60 -4.24 -4.48
CA TYR A 144 -15.91 -2.84 -4.76
C TYR A 144 -15.79 -1.98 -3.49
N GLU A 145 -16.24 -2.52 -2.34
CA GLU A 145 -16.23 -1.84 -1.06
C GLU A 145 -14.83 -1.60 -0.50
N ASP A 146 -13.87 -2.42 -0.91
CA ASP A 146 -12.46 -2.22 -0.54
C ASP A 146 -11.73 -1.27 -1.49
N PHE A 147 -12.19 -1.24 -2.75
CA PHE A 147 -11.54 -0.46 -3.79
C PHE A 147 -12.11 0.95 -3.94
N ILE A 148 -13.42 1.08 -4.00
CA ILE A 148 -14.11 2.36 -4.29
C ILE A 148 -14.70 2.95 -3.01
N GLU A 149 -15.78 2.38 -2.49
CA GLU A 149 -16.41 2.80 -1.24
C GLU A 149 -17.34 1.71 -0.71
N GLY A 150 -17.51 1.64 0.59
CA GLY A 150 -18.40 0.68 1.20
C GLY A 150 -18.86 1.06 2.59
N ILE A 151 -19.91 0.42 3.06
CA ILE A 151 -20.45 0.61 4.41
C ILE A 151 -19.60 -0.24 5.37
N LYS A 152 -18.90 0.42 6.30
CA LYS A 152 -18.07 -0.26 7.31
C LYS A 152 -18.57 0.05 8.72
N PRO A 153 -18.54 -0.92 9.65
CA PRO A 153 -18.87 -0.68 11.05
C PRO A 153 -17.78 0.17 11.73
N VAL A 154 -18.21 1.16 12.48
CA VAL A 154 -17.35 2.00 13.32
C VAL A 154 -17.81 1.91 14.76
N ILE A 155 -16.87 1.71 15.68
CA ILE A 155 -17.18 1.63 17.10
C ILE A 155 -17.08 3.05 17.66
N TYR A 156 -18.19 3.59 18.14
CA TYR A 156 -18.23 4.85 18.89
C TYR A 156 -18.14 4.55 20.39
N GLU A 157 -17.16 5.12 21.03
CA GLU A 157 -17.07 5.18 22.49
C GLU A 157 -17.68 6.52 22.94
N ASN A 158 -18.84 6.48 23.57
CA ASN A 158 -19.46 7.66 24.14
C ASN A 158 -18.77 7.96 25.48
N GLU A 159 -17.87 8.94 25.49
CA GLU A 159 -17.14 9.37 26.70
C GLU A 159 -18.05 9.94 27.82
N GLN A 160 -19.30 10.26 27.49
CA GLN A 160 -20.22 10.91 28.45
C GLN A 160 -21.12 9.96 29.26
N ASN A 161 -21.16 8.66 28.95
CA ASN A 161 -21.97 7.69 29.71
C ASN A 161 -21.26 6.34 29.79
N SER A 162 -20.50 6.12 30.82
CA SER A 162 -19.79 4.86 31.13
C SER A 162 -20.71 3.63 31.37
N THR A 163 -22.02 3.76 31.22
CA THR A 163 -23.01 2.72 31.43
C THR A 163 -23.71 2.21 30.18
N LEU A 164 -23.56 2.87 29.03
CA LEU A 164 -24.09 2.40 27.75
C LEU A 164 -22.90 1.94 26.90
N GLY A 165 -22.82 0.63 26.66
CA GLY A 165 -21.75 -0.05 25.94
C GLY A 165 -21.40 0.54 24.59
N LYS A 166 -20.27 0.10 24.02
CA LYS A 166 -19.79 0.44 22.69
C LYS A 166 -20.91 0.33 21.65
N GLN A 167 -21.25 1.45 21.02
CA GLN A 167 -22.27 1.46 19.98
C GLN A 167 -21.61 1.29 18.63
N VAL A 168 -22.06 0.31 17.86
CA VAL A 168 -21.62 0.13 16.47
C VAL A 168 -22.53 0.97 15.59
N ILE A 169 -21.94 1.90 14.87
CA ILE A 169 -22.61 2.64 13.79
C ILE A 169 -22.00 2.23 12.44
N TYR A 170 -22.74 2.46 11.37
CA TYR A 170 -22.28 2.17 10.02
C TYR A 170 -21.98 3.46 9.29
N GLU A 171 -20.77 3.55 8.70
CA GLU A 171 -20.35 4.70 7.92
C GLU A 171 -19.91 4.28 6.52
N ILE A 172 -20.13 5.14 5.55
CA ILE A 172 -19.57 4.98 4.21
C ILE A 172 -18.10 5.39 4.28
N LYS A 173 -17.21 4.41 4.05
CA LYS A 173 -15.76 4.62 4.03
C LYS A 173 -15.24 4.59 2.60
N PRO A 174 -14.35 5.52 2.21
CA PRO A 174 -13.68 5.45 0.93
C PRO A 174 -12.73 4.24 0.88
N GLY A 175 -12.73 3.54 -0.26
CA GLY A 175 -11.74 2.53 -0.58
C GLY A 175 -10.43 3.12 -1.13
N LEU A 176 -9.47 2.25 -1.45
CA LEU A 176 -8.13 2.67 -1.88
C LEU A 176 -8.14 3.55 -3.13
N PHE A 177 -8.95 3.19 -4.13
CA PHE A 177 -9.00 3.95 -5.38
C PHE A 177 -9.65 5.32 -5.19
N LYS A 178 -10.78 5.37 -4.47
CA LYS A 178 -11.45 6.66 -4.16
C LYS A 178 -10.50 7.59 -3.39
N GLN A 179 -9.71 7.06 -2.46
CA GLN A 179 -8.76 7.86 -1.69
C GLN A 179 -7.66 8.45 -2.58
N ILE A 180 -6.99 7.62 -3.40
CA ILE A 180 -5.91 8.14 -4.26
C ILE A 180 -6.42 9.08 -5.36
N VAL A 181 -7.65 8.88 -5.85
CA VAL A 181 -8.31 9.82 -6.76
C VAL A 181 -8.50 11.18 -6.09
N LYS A 182 -8.93 11.20 -4.82
CA LYS A 182 -9.07 12.42 -4.03
C LYS A 182 -7.73 13.13 -3.86
N ASP A 183 -6.67 12.38 -3.53
CA ASP A 183 -5.33 12.94 -3.33
C ASP A 183 -4.76 13.50 -4.64
N ALA A 184 -4.91 12.78 -5.75
CA ALA A 184 -4.49 13.22 -7.08
C ALA A 184 -5.27 14.46 -7.56
N ASN A 185 -6.56 14.53 -7.24
CA ASN A 185 -7.42 15.66 -7.58
C ASN A 185 -7.07 16.93 -6.80
N ALA A 186 -6.58 16.76 -5.57
CA ALA A 186 -6.13 17.87 -4.73
C ALA A 186 -4.73 18.40 -5.10
N ASP A 187 -3.92 17.61 -5.85
CA ASP A 187 -2.53 17.92 -6.22
C ASP A 187 -2.33 17.67 -7.73
N ARG A 188 -2.97 18.53 -8.57
CA ARG A 188 -3.04 18.36 -10.02
C ARG A 188 -1.70 18.51 -10.75
N ASP A 189 -0.75 19.21 -10.16
CA ASP A 189 0.57 19.47 -10.75
C ASP A 189 1.52 18.26 -10.64
N ASN A 190 1.15 17.24 -9.88
CA ASN A 190 1.95 16.08 -9.63
C ASN A 190 1.26 14.79 -10.07
N ASP A 191 2.06 13.84 -10.55
CA ASP A 191 1.58 12.53 -10.96
C ASP A 191 1.36 11.60 -9.76
N TYR A 192 0.26 10.87 -9.80
CA TYR A 192 -0.11 9.82 -8.83
C TYR A 192 -0.20 8.47 -9.50
N ALA A 193 -0.04 7.39 -8.75
CA ALA A 193 -0.20 6.03 -9.28
C ALA A 193 -0.88 5.08 -8.30
N ILE A 194 -1.71 4.19 -8.82
CA ILE A 194 -2.12 2.98 -8.13
C ILE A 194 -1.48 1.78 -8.82
N PHE A 195 -0.73 0.98 -8.03
CA PHE A 195 -0.17 -0.28 -8.46
C PHE A 195 -1.06 -1.42 -7.99
N ILE A 196 -1.55 -2.22 -8.92
CA ILE A 196 -2.44 -3.36 -8.68
C ILE A 196 -1.68 -4.61 -9.08
N ASP A 197 -1.16 -5.33 -8.09
CA ASP A 197 -0.50 -6.61 -8.33
C ASP A 197 -1.53 -7.72 -8.53
N GLU A 198 -1.24 -8.68 -9.41
CA GLU A 198 -2.14 -9.78 -9.74
C GLU A 198 -3.55 -9.30 -10.16
N ILE A 199 -3.60 -8.28 -11.02
CA ILE A 199 -4.86 -7.62 -11.39
C ILE A 199 -5.93 -8.61 -11.92
N ASN A 200 -5.51 -9.69 -12.56
CA ASN A 200 -6.39 -10.73 -13.11
C ASN A 200 -6.88 -11.76 -12.07
N ARG A 201 -6.39 -11.76 -10.81
CA ARG A 201 -6.87 -12.66 -9.74
C ARG A 201 -8.17 -12.19 -9.09
N GLY A 202 -8.54 -10.93 -9.24
CA GLY A 202 -9.82 -10.39 -8.79
C GLY A 202 -10.86 -10.36 -9.90
N ASN A 203 -12.14 -10.34 -9.53
CA ASN A 203 -13.20 -10.06 -10.50
C ASN A 203 -13.23 -8.55 -10.81
N ILE A 204 -12.46 -8.14 -11.83
CA ILE A 204 -12.21 -6.74 -12.13
C ILE A 204 -13.50 -5.99 -12.47
N ALA A 205 -14.43 -6.64 -13.19
CA ALA A 205 -15.72 -6.03 -13.52
C ALA A 205 -16.53 -5.68 -12.27
N ASN A 206 -16.51 -6.55 -11.26
CA ASN A 206 -17.16 -6.27 -9.98
C ASN A 206 -16.41 -5.26 -9.14
N ILE A 207 -15.08 -5.27 -9.16
CA ILE A 207 -14.23 -4.37 -8.36
C ILE A 207 -14.31 -2.93 -8.86
N PHE A 208 -14.26 -2.73 -10.19
CA PHE A 208 -14.36 -1.40 -10.79
C PHE A 208 -15.81 -0.93 -10.97
N GLY A 209 -16.74 -1.87 -11.14
CA GLY A 209 -18.14 -1.54 -11.39
C GLY A 209 -18.32 -0.53 -12.53
N GLU A 210 -19.08 0.53 -12.31
CA GLU A 210 -19.35 1.61 -13.27
C GLU A 210 -18.10 2.44 -13.61
N LEU A 211 -17.06 2.39 -12.76
CA LEU A 211 -15.83 3.16 -12.98
C LEU A 211 -14.97 2.62 -14.12
N ILE A 212 -15.28 1.42 -14.62
CA ILE A 212 -14.56 0.81 -15.73
C ILE A 212 -14.51 1.73 -16.97
N THR A 213 -15.52 2.56 -17.17
CA THR A 213 -15.56 3.55 -18.25
C THR A 213 -14.71 4.77 -17.96
N LEU A 214 -14.63 5.18 -16.68
CA LEU A 214 -13.95 6.42 -16.26
C LEU A 214 -12.41 6.32 -16.30
N ILE A 215 -11.86 5.10 -16.41
CA ILE A 215 -10.41 4.92 -16.53
C ILE A 215 -9.89 5.21 -17.94
N GLU A 216 -10.76 5.27 -18.95
CA GLU A 216 -10.41 5.67 -20.32
C GLU A 216 -9.89 7.11 -20.34
N ASP A 217 -8.82 7.37 -21.09
CA ASP A 217 -8.15 8.68 -21.09
C ASP A 217 -9.07 9.84 -21.51
N ASP A 218 -9.98 9.59 -22.47
CA ASP A 218 -10.92 10.59 -22.97
C ASP A 218 -12.15 10.81 -22.08
N LYS A 219 -12.35 9.98 -21.05
CA LYS A 219 -13.47 10.08 -20.09
C LYS A 219 -13.07 10.67 -18.75
N ARG A 220 -11.80 11.03 -18.61
CA ARG A 220 -11.26 11.58 -17.35
C ARG A 220 -11.68 13.03 -17.16
N ILE A 221 -11.56 13.52 -15.92
CA ILE A 221 -11.83 14.91 -15.58
C ILE A 221 -11.00 15.84 -16.48
N ASP A 222 -11.58 16.98 -16.87
CA ASP A 222 -10.98 18.00 -17.74
C ASP A 222 -10.75 17.55 -19.19
N THR A 223 -11.38 16.48 -19.66
CA THR A 223 -11.39 16.08 -21.06
C THR A 223 -12.74 16.44 -21.74
N ASP A 224 -12.74 16.56 -23.05
CA ASP A 224 -13.93 16.94 -23.83
C ASP A 224 -15.09 15.94 -23.71
N ASN A 225 -14.76 14.67 -23.43
CA ASN A 225 -15.72 13.57 -23.30
C ASN A 225 -15.88 13.14 -21.84
N TYR A 226 -15.56 13.98 -20.86
CA TYR A 226 -15.70 13.66 -19.46
C TYR A 226 -17.13 13.23 -19.10
N ILE A 227 -17.24 12.12 -18.41
CA ILE A 227 -18.51 11.59 -17.90
C ILE A 227 -18.32 11.28 -16.40
N PRO A 228 -19.06 11.94 -15.50
CA PRO A 228 -19.07 11.54 -14.09
C PRO A 228 -19.90 10.28 -13.89
N ALA A 229 -19.47 9.43 -12.97
CA ALA A 229 -20.30 8.32 -12.45
C ALA A 229 -20.85 8.68 -11.09
N LYS A 230 -22.08 8.27 -10.80
CA LYS A 230 -22.68 8.43 -9.49
C LYS A 230 -22.39 7.18 -8.65
N LEU A 231 -21.71 7.36 -7.52
CA LEU A 231 -21.36 6.26 -6.64
C LEU A 231 -22.59 5.72 -5.90
N PRO A 232 -22.75 4.40 -5.77
CA PRO A 232 -24.00 3.79 -5.27
C PRO A 232 -24.26 4.01 -3.78
N TYR A 233 -23.23 4.11 -2.95
CA TYR A 233 -23.39 4.27 -1.49
C TYR A 233 -23.48 5.73 -1.08
N SER A 234 -22.54 6.57 -1.52
CA SER A 234 -22.47 7.99 -1.15
C SER A 234 -23.38 8.89 -1.99
N ASN A 235 -23.80 8.45 -3.18
CA ASN A 235 -24.48 9.27 -4.20
C ASN A 235 -23.62 10.47 -4.68
N GLU A 236 -22.32 10.47 -4.44
CA GLU A 236 -21.40 11.49 -4.93
C GLU A 236 -21.13 11.31 -6.43
N ASP A 237 -20.96 12.42 -7.15
CA ASP A 237 -20.46 12.41 -8.51
C ASP A 237 -18.94 12.15 -8.46
N PHE A 238 -18.49 11.14 -9.20
CA PHE A 238 -17.11 10.67 -9.19
C PHE A 238 -16.49 10.70 -10.57
N GLY A 239 -15.25 11.15 -10.66
CA GLY A 239 -14.45 11.17 -11.87
C GLY A 239 -12.99 10.87 -11.57
N VAL A 240 -12.27 10.39 -12.56
CA VAL A 240 -10.83 10.06 -12.44
C VAL A 240 -10.01 11.20 -13.03
N PRO A 241 -9.05 11.78 -12.30
CA PRO A 241 -8.21 12.85 -12.80
C PRO A 241 -7.14 12.33 -13.79
N PRO A 242 -6.67 13.19 -14.73
CA PRO A 242 -5.71 12.80 -15.77
C PRO A 242 -4.31 12.50 -15.21
N ASN A 243 -3.94 13.04 -14.05
CA ASN A 243 -2.65 12.82 -13.40
C ASN A 243 -2.59 11.53 -12.55
N LEU A 244 -3.62 10.66 -12.60
CA LEU A 244 -3.62 9.36 -11.93
C LEU A 244 -3.34 8.23 -12.92
N TYR A 245 -2.24 7.51 -12.69
CA TYR A 245 -1.84 6.33 -13.45
C TYR A 245 -2.33 5.05 -12.75
N ILE A 246 -2.89 4.14 -13.55
CA ILE A 246 -3.32 2.81 -13.09
C ILE A 246 -2.38 1.79 -13.70
N ILE A 247 -1.59 1.10 -12.88
CA ILE A 247 -0.55 0.17 -13.31
C ILE A 247 -0.88 -1.19 -12.72
N GLY A 248 -1.27 -2.13 -13.59
CA GLY A 248 -1.55 -3.52 -13.20
C GLY A 248 -0.42 -4.45 -13.58
N THR A 249 -0.11 -5.44 -12.73
CA THR A 249 0.72 -6.58 -13.10
C THR A 249 -0.12 -7.84 -13.17
N MET A 250 0.23 -8.75 -14.07
CA MET A 250 -0.41 -10.04 -14.17
C MET A 250 0.59 -11.11 -14.58
N ASN A 251 0.39 -12.32 -14.09
CA ASN A 251 1.12 -13.49 -14.54
C ASN A 251 0.29 -14.23 -15.60
N THR A 252 0.78 -14.26 -16.85
CA THR A 252 0.11 -14.91 -17.97
C THR A 252 0.30 -16.44 -18.00
N ALA A 253 1.35 -16.94 -17.32
CA ALA A 253 1.60 -18.38 -17.21
C ALA A 253 0.60 -19.09 -16.27
N ASP A 254 -0.07 -18.38 -15.38
CA ASP A 254 -1.02 -18.96 -14.43
C ASP A 254 -2.37 -19.20 -15.11
N ARG A 255 -2.59 -20.44 -15.57
CA ARG A 255 -3.84 -20.88 -16.19
C ARG A 255 -5.02 -21.03 -15.23
N SER A 256 -4.78 -20.94 -13.92
CA SER A 256 -5.85 -20.98 -12.91
C SER A 256 -6.60 -19.66 -12.78
N VAL A 257 -6.13 -18.62 -13.45
CA VAL A 257 -6.67 -17.27 -13.38
C VAL A 257 -7.43 -16.94 -14.68
N GLU A 258 -8.58 -16.29 -14.57
CA GLU A 258 -9.36 -15.86 -15.72
C GLU A 258 -8.59 -14.86 -16.57
N ALA A 259 -8.72 -14.99 -17.90
CA ALA A 259 -8.22 -13.98 -18.79
C ALA A 259 -8.96 -12.65 -18.56
N LEU A 260 -8.24 -11.53 -18.66
CA LEU A 260 -8.85 -10.22 -18.61
C LEU A 260 -10.00 -10.11 -19.61
N ASP A 261 -11.16 -9.63 -19.15
CA ASP A 261 -12.31 -9.34 -19.97
C ASP A 261 -11.91 -8.40 -21.13
N THR A 262 -12.51 -8.64 -22.31
CA THR A 262 -12.27 -7.86 -23.53
C THR A 262 -12.55 -6.37 -23.34
N ALA A 263 -13.51 -6.01 -22.47
CA ALA A 263 -13.84 -4.62 -22.17
C ALA A 263 -12.69 -3.91 -21.45
N LEU A 264 -12.03 -4.58 -20.51
CA LEU A 264 -10.85 -4.07 -19.83
C LEU A 264 -9.61 -4.07 -20.69
N ARG A 265 -9.45 -5.13 -21.49
CA ARG A 265 -8.29 -5.27 -22.36
C ARG A 265 -8.15 -4.10 -23.35
N ARG A 266 -9.23 -3.46 -23.73
CA ARG A 266 -9.23 -2.28 -24.62
C ARG A 266 -8.87 -0.98 -23.90
N ARG A 267 -8.91 -0.95 -22.57
CA ARG A 267 -8.67 0.23 -21.72
C ARG A 267 -7.25 0.32 -21.18
N PHE A 268 -6.49 -0.76 -21.32
CA PHE A 268 -5.10 -0.83 -20.87
C PHE A 268 -4.14 -1.02 -22.03
N SER A 269 -2.99 -0.37 -21.93
CA SER A 269 -1.84 -0.67 -22.79
C SER A 269 -1.05 -1.80 -22.15
N PHE A 270 -0.76 -2.86 -22.92
CA PHE A 270 -0.04 -4.02 -22.41
C PHE A 270 1.44 -3.93 -22.76
N ILE A 271 2.27 -4.09 -21.75
CA ILE A 271 3.73 -4.13 -21.88
C ILE A 271 4.18 -5.51 -21.40
N GLU A 272 4.77 -6.28 -22.30
CA GLU A 272 5.31 -7.59 -21.98
C GLU A 272 6.66 -7.43 -21.24
N MET A 273 6.79 -8.08 -20.09
CA MET A 273 8.00 -8.07 -19.27
C MET A 273 8.77 -9.37 -19.48
N ASN A 274 9.49 -9.45 -20.61
CA ASN A 274 10.29 -10.62 -20.93
C ASN A 274 11.50 -10.77 -19.98
N PRO A 275 12.01 -12.02 -19.79
CA PRO A 275 13.31 -12.21 -19.17
C PRO A 275 14.40 -11.45 -19.92
N GLU A 276 15.30 -10.80 -19.18
CA GLU A 276 16.44 -10.06 -19.72
C GLU A 276 17.75 -10.71 -19.25
N PRO A 277 18.21 -11.82 -19.87
CA PRO A 277 19.41 -12.53 -19.45
C PRO A 277 20.66 -11.64 -19.43
N ALA A 278 20.77 -10.68 -20.36
CA ALA A 278 21.89 -9.75 -20.44
C ALA A 278 22.14 -8.93 -19.14
N LYS A 279 21.13 -8.78 -18.30
CA LYS A 279 21.31 -8.16 -16.96
C LYS A 279 22.20 -8.98 -16.03
N LEU A 280 22.39 -10.27 -16.33
CA LEU A 280 23.25 -11.17 -15.55
C LEU A 280 24.69 -11.23 -16.03
N SER A 281 25.03 -10.59 -17.18
CA SER A 281 26.39 -10.58 -17.75
C SER A 281 27.37 -9.62 -17.05
N THR A 282 26.89 -8.79 -16.12
CA THR A 282 27.71 -7.79 -15.46
C THR A 282 28.66 -8.41 -14.42
N THR A 283 29.75 -7.70 -14.10
CA THR A 283 30.78 -8.15 -13.15
C THR A 283 30.24 -8.43 -11.75
N GLU A 284 29.07 -7.90 -11.41
CA GLU A 284 28.41 -8.10 -10.11
C GLU A 284 27.79 -9.50 -9.95
N PHE A 285 27.53 -10.20 -11.07
CA PHE A 285 26.90 -11.54 -11.11
C PHE A 285 27.90 -12.64 -11.47
N LYS A 286 29.20 -12.48 -11.18
CA LYS A 286 30.18 -13.52 -11.40
C LYS A 286 29.90 -14.75 -10.56
N CYS A 287 29.90 -15.92 -11.20
CA CYS A 287 29.59 -17.21 -10.57
C CYS A 287 30.64 -18.28 -10.94
N ASP A 288 31.86 -18.18 -10.40
CA ASP A 288 32.90 -19.23 -10.43
C ASP A 288 33.07 -19.99 -11.77
N GLY A 289 33.04 -19.27 -12.90
CA GLY A 289 33.17 -19.86 -14.24
C GLY A 289 31.85 -20.20 -14.92
N ILE A 290 30.69 -20.04 -14.22
CA ILE A 290 29.36 -20.20 -14.83
C ILE A 290 28.95 -18.87 -15.43
N ASP A 291 28.60 -18.89 -16.73
CA ASP A 291 27.95 -17.80 -17.41
C ASP A 291 26.43 -17.85 -17.18
N LEU A 292 25.92 -17.01 -16.27
CA LEU A 292 24.51 -16.99 -15.92
C LEU A 292 23.61 -16.52 -17.06
N GLU A 293 24.12 -15.67 -17.94
CA GLU A 293 23.40 -15.22 -19.14
C GLU A 293 23.16 -16.41 -20.06
N SER A 294 24.23 -17.13 -20.47
CA SER A 294 24.16 -18.29 -21.33
C SER A 294 23.32 -19.43 -20.71
N LEU A 295 23.47 -19.64 -19.40
CA LEU A 295 22.68 -20.63 -18.66
C LEU A 295 21.18 -20.33 -18.75
N LEU A 296 20.77 -19.09 -18.49
CA LEU A 296 19.35 -18.69 -18.52
C LEU A 296 18.80 -18.73 -19.93
N ILE A 297 19.55 -18.29 -20.94
CA ILE A 297 19.18 -18.37 -22.37
C ILE A 297 18.91 -19.82 -22.76
N SER A 298 19.82 -20.74 -22.42
CA SER A 298 19.70 -22.14 -22.79
C SER A 298 18.51 -22.83 -22.13
N ILE A 299 18.26 -22.56 -20.85
CA ILE A 299 17.08 -23.07 -20.14
C ILE A 299 15.81 -22.54 -20.80
N ASN A 300 15.71 -21.22 -21.00
CA ASN A 300 14.50 -20.59 -21.55
C ASN A 300 14.22 -21.00 -23.00
N SER A 301 15.22 -21.12 -23.83
CA SER A 301 15.05 -21.60 -25.23
C SER A 301 14.44 -23.00 -25.29
N ARG A 302 14.82 -23.89 -24.34
CA ARG A 302 14.25 -25.23 -24.25
C ARG A 302 12.83 -25.22 -23.67
N ILE A 303 12.56 -24.37 -22.65
CA ILE A 303 11.23 -24.21 -22.09
C ILE A 303 10.27 -23.68 -23.17
N GLU A 304 10.66 -22.62 -23.86
CA GLU A 304 9.86 -22.03 -24.95
C GLU A 304 9.55 -23.05 -26.05
N LYS A 305 10.52 -23.90 -26.39
CA LYS A 305 10.32 -24.97 -27.41
C LYS A 305 9.37 -26.07 -26.94
N LEU A 306 9.36 -26.38 -25.63
CA LEU A 306 8.58 -27.49 -25.05
C LEU A 306 7.18 -27.05 -24.58
N LEU A 307 7.02 -25.78 -24.25
CA LEU A 307 5.78 -25.15 -23.79
C LEU A 307 5.46 -23.91 -24.60
N ASP A 308 5.79 -22.74 -24.10
CA ASP A 308 5.75 -21.44 -24.77
C ASP A 308 6.57 -20.38 -24.00
N LYS A 309 6.60 -19.13 -24.50
CA LYS A 309 7.36 -18.01 -23.92
C LYS A 309 6.88 -17.58 -22.53
N ASP A 310 5.59 -17.81 -22.22
CA ASP A 310 5.01 -17.38 -20.94
C ASP A 310 5.60 -18.15 -19.76
N TYR A 311 6.16 -19.34 -20.02
CA TYR A 311 6.82 -20.17 -19.00
C TYR A 311 8.32 -19.90 -18.83
N CYS A 312 8.89 -18.93 -19.59
CA CYS A 312 10.30 -18.59 -19.46
C CYS A 312 10.65 -18.08 -18.06
N ILE A 313 11.77 -18.57 -17.53
CA ILE A 313 12.26 -18.21 -16.19
C ILE A 313 12.83 -16.80 -16.22
N GLY A 314 12.38 -15.95 -15.30
CA GLY A 314 12.87 -14.58 -15.15
C GLY A 314 14.31 -14.50 -14.64
N HIS A 315 15.09 -13.53 -15.14
CA HIS A 315 16.45 -13.25 -14.64
C HIS A 315 16.47 -12.89 -13.14
N SER A 316 15.35 -12.44 -12.58
CA SER A 316 15.19 -12.09 -11.16
C SER A 316 15.52 -13.24 -10.20
N TYR A 317 15.35 -14.50 -10.62
CA TYR A 317 15.71 -15.66 -9.81
C TYR A 317 17.21 -15.70 -9.46
N PHE A 318 18.06 -15.17 -10.35
CA PHE A 318 19.52 -15.14 -10.20
C PHE A 318 20.06 -13.84 -9.59
N MET A 319 19.21 -12.84 -9.37
CA MET A 319 19.64 -11.54 -8.82
C MET A 319 20.22 -11.65 -7.40
N THR A 320 19.89 -12.70 -6.65
CA THR A 320 20.45 -12.96 -5.31
C THR A 320 21.93 -13.33 -5.33
N ILE A 321 22.49 -13.70 -6.50
CA ILE A 321 23.92 -14.03 -6.67
C ILE A 321 24.80 -12.77 -6.60
N LYS A 322 24.21 -11.59 -6.82
CA LYS A 322 24.93 -10.32 -6.85
C LYS A 322 25.91 -10.18 -5.67
N ASN A 323 27.22 -10.03 -5.97
CA ASN A 323 28.28 -9.81 -5.00
C ASN A 323 28.39 -10.90 -3.88
N ARG A 324 27.95 -12.13 -4.14
CA ARG A 324 28.07 -13.23 -3.16
C ARG A 324 29.49 -13.77 -3.09
N LYS A 325 29.91 -14.13 -1.85
CA LYS A 325 31.25 -14.75 -1.61
C LYS A 325 31.35 -16.21 -2.09
N GLN A 326 30.20 -16.90 -2.16
CA GLN A 326 30.09 -18.31 -2.56
C GLN A 326 28.99 -18.48 -3.61
N PRO A 327 29.19 -17.97 -4.82
CA PRO A 327 28.16 -17.92 -5.85
C PRO A 327 27.70 -19.32 -6.30
N LEU A 328 28.60 -20.34 -6.31
CA LEU A 328 28.24 -21.70 -6.63
C LEU A 328 27.26 -22.32 -5.62
N ASN A 329 27.37 -22.01 -4.34
CA ASN A 329 26.41 -22.48 -3.34
C ASN A 329 25.06 -21.77 -3.50
N GLU A 330 25.07 -20.51 -3.89
CA GLU A 330 23.85 -19.75 -4.14
C GLU A 330 23.09 -20.30 -5.36
N ILE A 331 23.78 -20.60 -6.47
CA ILE A 331 23.14 -21.19 -7.66
C ILE A 331 22.56 -22.57 -7.36
N LYS A 332 23.26 -23.40 -6.57
CA LYS A 332 22.74 -24.69 -6.10
C LYS A 332 21.45 -24.50 -5.30
N ALA A 333 21.40 -23.49 -4.42
CA ALA A 333 20.21 -23.18 -3.63
C ALA A 333 19.05 -22.67 -4.52
N ILE A 334 19.33 -21.82 -5.52
CA ILE A 334 18.34 -21.34 -6.48
C ILE A 334 17.77 -22.53 -7.27
N PHE A 335 18.62 -23.39 -7.81
CA PHE A 335 18.16 -24.58 -8.54
C PHE A 335 17.30 -25.45 -7.66
N LYS A 336 17.81 -25.86 -6.49
CA LYS A 336 17.13 -26.77 -5.56
C LYS A 336 15.77 -26.25 -5.12
N ASN A 337 15.70 -24.97 -4.74
CA ASN A 337 14.54 -24.43 -4.03
C ASN A 337 13.55 -23.67 -4.94
N LYS A 338 13.98 -23.30 -6.16
CA LYS A 338 13.17 -22.49 -7.06
C LYS A 338 13.04 -23.11 -8.44
N ILE A 339 14.14 -23.35 -9.16
CA ILE A 339 14.10 -23.77 -10.57
C ILE A 339 13.56 -25.21 -10.73
N LEU A 340 14.09 -26.16 -9.98
CA LEU A 340 13.66 -27.56 -10.10
C LEU A 340 12.20 -27.79 -9.70
N PRO A 341 11.71 -27.21 -8.58
CA PRO A 341 10.27 -27.30 -8.26
C PRO A 341 9.39 -26.65 -9.33
N LEU A 342 9.81 -25.51 -9.90
CA LEU A 342 9.09 -24.82 -10.96
C LEU A 342 9.01 -25.68 -12.23
N LEU A 343 10.12 -26.28 -12.66
CA LEU A 343 10.12 -27.21 -13.80
C LEU A 343 9.25 -28.44 -13.55
N GLN A 344 9.21 -28.95 -12.32
CA GLN A 344 8.35 -30.08 -11.95
C GLN A 344 6.86 -29.71 -12.08
N GLU A 345 6.50 -28.50 -11.71
CA GLU A 345 5.14 -27.95 -11.89
C GLU A 345 4.82 -27.74 -13.37
N TYR A 346 5.68 -27.09 -14.11
CA TYR A 346 5.48 -26.78 -15.53
C TYR A 346 5.29 -28.02 -16.40
N PHE A 347 6.02 -29.08 -16.11
CA PHE A 347 5.98 -30.33 -16.85
C PHE A 347 5.12 -31.41 -16.18
N TYR A 348 4.36 -31.09 -15.13
CA TYR A 348 3.50 -32.05 -14.40
C TYR A 348 4.24 -33.32 -13.98
N GLY A 349 5.52 -33.19 -13.60
CA GLY A 349 6.36 -34.31 -13.20
C GLY A 349 6.86 -35.20 -14.36
N ASP A 350 6.75 -34.75 -15.61
CA ASP A 350 7.38 -35.42 -16.75
C ASP A 350 8.91 -35.26 -16.68
N TRP A 351 9.55 -36.25 -16.10
CA TRP A 351 11.00 -36.26 -15.90
C TRP A 351 11.79 -36.24 -17.20
N GLY A 352 11.21 -36.78 -18.29
CA GLY A 352 11.84 -36.75 -19.60
C GLY A 352 11.98 -35.31 -20.10
N LYS A 353 10.91 -34.52 -20.02
CA LYS A 353 10.95 -33.09 -20.39
C LYS A 353 11.86 -32.28 -19.48
N ILE A 354 11.83 -32.54 -18.16
CA ILE A 354 12.74 -31.87 -17.23
C ILE A 354 14.20 -32.14 -17.61
N MET A 355 14.58 -33.41 -17.92
CA MET A 355 15.91 -33.73 -18.37
C MET A 355 16.28 -33.09 -19.72
N LEU A 356 15.31 -32.86 -20.62
CA LEU A 356 15.55 -32.11 -21.86
C LEU A 356 15.91 -30.64 -21.59
N VAL A 357 15.44 -30.06 -20.49
CA VAL A 357 15.73 -28.67 -20.15
C VAL A 357 17.07 -28.51 -19.45
N ILE A 358 17.33 -29.30 -18.39
CA ILE A 358 18.48 -29.09 -17.47
C ILE A 358 19.54 -30.20 -17.54
N GLY A 359 19.32 -31.23 -18.32
CA GLY A 359 20.25 -32.36 -18.39
C GLY A 359 19.99 -33.44 -17.33
N LYS A 360 20.68 -34.59 -17.54
CA LYS A 360 20.53 -35.77 -16.68
C LYS A 360 21.25 -35.67 -15.33
N GLU A 361 22.18 -34.74 -15.19
CA GLU A 361 23.00 -34.58 -13.96
C GLU A 361 22.15 -34.20 -12.73
N PHE A 362 21.00 -33.57 -12.98
CA PHE A 362 20.08 -33.10 -11.95
C PHE A 362 18.99 -34.13 -11.59
N VAL A 363 18.91 -35.24 -12.32
CA VAL A 363 17.85 -36.26 -12.16
C VAL A 363 18.48 -37.62 -11.99
N GLU A 364 18.07 -38.35 -10.99
CA GLU A 364 18.52 -39.74 -10.78
C GLU A 364 17.33 -40.71 -10.74
N LYS A 365 17.52 -41.89 -11.38
CA LYS A 365 16.56 -42.99 -11.29
C LYS A 365 16.69 -43.64 -9.90
N LYS A 366 15.60 -43.74 -9.16
CA LYS A 366 15.57 -44.40 -7.86
C LYS A 366 15.85 -45.90 -8.04
N LYS A 367 16.84 -46.39 -7.34
CA LYS A 367 17.16 -47.83 -7.31
C LYS A 367 16.32 -48.51 -6.24
N GLY A 368 15.63 -49.58 -6.60
CA GLY A 368 14.90 -50.42 -5.67
C GLY A 368 13.63 -51.01 -6.30
N ASN A 369 13.34 -52.24 -5.98
CA ASN A 369 12.06 -52.85 -6.34
C ASN A 369 11.04 -52.44 -5.28
N ILE A 370 9.96 -51.79 -5.72
CA ILE A 370 8.82 -51.51 -4.86
C ILE A 370 7.90 -52.73 -4.91
N LYS A 371 7.63 -53.30 -3.75
CA LYS A 371 6.66 -54.37 -3.65
C LYS A 371 5.30 -53.79 -3.39
N PHE A 372 4.37 -53.97 -4.30
CA PHE A 372 2.98 -53.58 -4.13
C PHE A 372 2.27 -54.54 -3.14
N LEU A 373 1.30 -54.03 -2.39
CA LEU A 373 0.62 -54.80 -1.35
C LEU A 373 -0.39 -55.82 -1.91
N SER A 374 -1.00 -55.54 -3.04
CA SER A 374 -1.95 -56.42 -3.71
C SER A 374 -1.78 -56.30 -5.22
N THR A 375 -1.57 -57.42 -5.90
CA THR A 375 -1.33 -57.48 -7.33
C THR A 375 -2.42 -58.27 -8.07
N ASP A 376 -3.20 -59.06 -7.31
CA ASP A 376 -4.08 -60.10 -7.89
C ASP A 376 -5.39 -59.57 -8.49
N SER A 377 -5.68 -58.29 -8.36
CA SER A 377 -6.93 -57.68 -8.81
C SER A 377 -6.77 -56.51 -9.74
N TYR A 378 -5.58 -56.27 -10.28
CA TYR A 378 -5.32 -55.12 -11.14
C TYR A 378 -4.64 -55.50 -12.44
N ASP A 379 -5.41 -55.48 -13.53
CA ASP A 379 -4.98 -55.97 -14.86
C ASP A 379 -3.79 -55.19 -15.47
N GLU A 380 -3.54 -53.94 -15.01
CA GLU A 380 -2.46 -53.05 -15.51
C GLU A 380 -1.22 -53.07 -14.61
N PHE A 381 -1.08 -54.05 -13.70
CA PHE A 381 0.01 -54.10 -12.69
C PHE A 381 1.39 -54.07 -13.33
N GLU A 382 1.62 -54.80 -14.43
CA GLU A 382 2.90 -54.89 -15.12
C GLU A 382 3.42 -53.53 -15.61
N GLU A 383 2.52 -52.63 -16.04
CA GLU A 383 2.87 -51.30 -16.49
C GLU A 383 3.43 -50.46 -15.34
N TYR A 384 2.89 -50.59 -14.13
CA TYR A 384 3.37 -49.85 -12.95
C TYR A 384 4.64 -50.46 -12.35
N ASP A 385 4.85 -51.76 -12.43
CA ASP A 385 6.05 -52.42 -11.91
C ASP A 385 7.30 -52.03 -12.73
N GLU A 386 7.15 -51.86 -14.02
CA GLU A 386 8.24 -51.45 -14.90
C GLU A 386 8.48 -49.93 -14.93
N LYS A 387 7.55 -49.12 -14.43
CA LYS A 387 7.62 -47.67 -14.49
C LYS A 387 8.79 -47.12 -13.68
N PRO A 388 9.76 -46.43 -14.29
CA PRO A 388 10.88 -45.87 -13.55
C PRO A 388 10.46 -44.72 -12.65
N ILE A 389 10.97 -44.74 -11.40
CA ILE A 389 10.79 -43.64 -10.43
C ILE A 389 12.03 -42.77 -10.48
N TYR A 390 11.84 -41.48 -10.63
CA TYR A 390 12.90 -40.49 -10.65
C TYR A 390 12.81 -39.55 -9.45
N ASN A 391 13.96 -39.02 -9.04
CA ASN A 391 14.09 -37.95 -8.08
C ASN A 391 15.15 -36.96 -8.57
N PHE A 392 15.16 -35.74 -8.00
CA PHE A 392 16.29 -34.87 -8.16
C PHE A 392 17.50 -35.39 -7.39
N THR A 393 18.67 -35.28 -8.00
CA THR A 393 19.94 -35.60 -7.34
C THR A 393 20.19 -34.68 -6.16
N ASN A 394 20.91 -35.18 -5.14
CA ASN A 394 21.26 -34.30 -4.03
C ASN A 394 22.17 -33.16 -4.51
N SER A 395 21.84 -31.90 -4.10
CA SER A 395 22.59 -30.70 -4.49
C SER A 395 24.08 -30.73 -4.10
N SER A 396 24.48 -31.56 -3.15
CA SER A 396 25.90 -31.79 -2.81
C SER A 396 26.69 -32.44 -3.93
N LYS A 397 26.02 -33.20 -4.82
CA LYS A 397 26.63 -33.85 -5.98
C LYS A 397 26.81 -32.94 -7.18
N TRP A 398 26.14 -31.77 -7.21
CA TRP A 398 26.23 -30.84 -8.33
C TRP A 398 27.58 -30.14 -8.30
N THR A 399 28.28 -30.24 -9.39
CA THR A 399 29.59 -29.60 -9.60
C THR A 399 29.45 -28.39 -10.52
N LEU A 400 30.52 -27.68 -10.74
CA LEU A 400 30.60 -26.66 -11.78
C LEU A 400 30.21 -27.25 -13.15
N ASP A 401 30.76 -28.41 -13.51
CA ASP A 401 30.49 -29.09 -14.79
C ASP A 401 29.01 -29.44 -14.97
N SER A 402 28.30 -29.74 -13.88
CA SER A 402 26.84 -29.97 -13.96
C SER A 402 26.08 -28.75 -14.51
N PHE A 403 26.51 -27.54 -14.16
CA PHE A 403 25.89 -26.32 -14.68
C PHE A 403 26.39 -25.92 -16.07
N LEU A 404 27.69 -26.14 -16.34
CA LEU A 404 28.27 -25.92 -17.66
C LEU A 404 27.58 -26.79 -18.72
N SER A 405 27.32 -28.05 -18.42
CA SER A 405 26.64 -28.99 -19.33
C SER A 405 25.23 -28.59 -19.75
N ILE A 406 24.64 -27.58 -19.11
CA ILE A 406 23.33 -27.06 -19.52
C ILE A 406 23.45 -26.21 -20.79
N TYR A 407 24.57 -25.50 -21.00
CA TYR A 407 24.68 -24.53 -22.10
C TYR A 407 25.93 -24.73 -23.00
N GLU A 408 26.86 -25.61 -22.64
CA GLU A 408 27.93 -26.11 -23.51
C GLU A 408 27.47 -27.34 -24.33
#